data_76071219169402ba095d74485c5d491b
#
_entry.id   76071219169402ba095d74485c5d491b
#
_cell.length_a   1.000
_cell.length_b   1.000
_cell.length_c   1.000
_cell.angle_alpha   90.00
_cell.angle_beta   90.00
_cell.angle_gamma   90.00
#
_symmetry.space_group_name_H-M   'P 1'
#
loop_
_entity.id
_entity.type
_entity.pdbx_description
1 polymer ?
#
loop_
_entity_poly.entity_id
_entity_poly.type
_entity_poly.pdbx_seq_one_letter_code
_entity_poly.pdbx_strand_id
1 'polypeptide(L)'
;MATLTDIANLAGVSISTVSRVLNKDETLSVTEDTRHRILTIADEIGYTKHKTINNSKKEKYQVAIIQWVSEEHELDDIYYYNIRLGIEKRAYELDYEMLRFFNDIPSSLGEEVVGVLCIGKFSREQIAKLERLKKTLVFVDSDTLNQGHPCVTTDFENSVQSALCYLKKQGCNNIGLLIGQEKTTDATEIISDPRLRSYRNYCMEKGIYDPLFILTGDF
;
A
#
# COMPACT_ATOMS: atom_id res chain seq x y z
N MET A 1 34.70 24.18 -3.11
CA MET A 1 33.55 23.39 -3.51
C MET A 1 34.01 22.48 -4.65
N ALA A 2 33.87 21.16 -4.48
CA ALA A 2 34.36 20.21 -5.50
C ALA A 2 33.63 20.39 -6.84
N THR A 3 34.36 20.23 -7.94
CA THR A 3 33.85 20.45 -9.31
C THR A 3 34.04 19.21 -10.17
N LEU A 4 33.31 19.14 -11.32
CA LEU A 4 33.53 18.05 -12.30
C LEU A 4 34.99 18.04 -12.82
N THR A 5 35.64 19.20 -12.87
CA THR A 5 37.06 19.32 -13.29
C THR A 5 37.96 18.67 -12.28
N ASP A 6 37.71 18.80 -10.98
CA ASP A 6 38.51 18.16 -9.95
C ASP A 6 38.43 16.63 -10.03
N ILE A 7 37.18 16.10 -10.24
CA ILE A 7 37.00 14.67 -10.44
C ILE A 7 37.72 14.19 -11.71
N ALA A 8 37.62 14.93 -12.82
CA ALA A 8 38.20 14.57 -14.09
C ALA A 8 39.77 14.49 -13.95
N ASN A 9 40.35 15.45 -13.28
CA ASN A 9 41.80 15.49 -13.01
C ASN A 9 42.24 14.32 -12.14
N LEU A 10 41.54 14.03 -11.05
CA LEU A 10 41.87 12.94 -10.13
C LEU A 10 41.62 11.55 -10.75
N ALA A 11 40.59 11.40 -11.54
CA ALA A 11 40.25 10.15 -12.23
C ALA A 11 41.03 9.92 -13.53
N GLY A 12 41.76 10.92 -14.03
CA GLY A 12 42.55 10.84 -15.28
C GLY A 12 41.64 10.65 -16.52
N VAL A 13 40.46 11.27 -16.55
CA VAL A 13 39.48 11.18 -17.66
C VAL A 13 38.96 12.56 -18.06
N SER A 14 38.24 12.64 -19.18
CA SER A 14 37.64 13.91 -19.60
C SER A 14 36.47 14.32 -18.70
N ILE A 15 36.20 15.63 -18.59
CA ILE A 15 35.03 16.18 -17.87
C ILE A 15 33.73 15.61 -18.43
N SER A 16 33.64 15.40 -19.74
CA SER A 16 32.48 14.80 -20.39
C SER A 16 32.26 13.34 -19.96
N THR A 17 33.35 12.56 -19.78
CA THR A 17 33.27 11.20 -19.27
C THR A 17 32.77 11.19 -17.83
N VAL A 18 33.30 12.05 -16.96
CA VAL A 18 32.82 12.21 -15.59
C VAL A 18 31.35 12.56 -15.56
N SER A 19 30.93 13.57 -16.33
CA SER A 19 29.53 14.00 -16.39
C SER A 19 28.59 12.89 -16.81
N ARG A 20 28.96 12.11 -17.84
CA ARG A 20 28.14 11.00 -18.34
C ARG A 20 28.08 9.83 -17.36
N VAL A 21 29.18 9.50 -16.68
CA VAL A 21 29.19 8.46 -15.64
C VAL A 21 28.31 8.86 -14.45
N LEU A 22 28.44 10.10 -13.97
CA LEU A 22 27.64 10.60 -12.84
C LEU A 22 26.15 10.70 -13.19
N ASN A 23 25.80 10.93 -14.46
CA ASN A 23 24.43 10.94 -14.95
C ASN A 23 23.90 9.54 -15.34
N LYS A 24 24.66 8.46 -15.06
CA LYS A 24 24.30 7.06 -15.34
C LYS A 24 23.96 6.82 -16.82
N ASP A 25 24.67 7.48 -17.74
CA ASP A 25 24.47 7.31 -19.17
C ASP A 25 24.92 5.91 -19.60
N GLU A 26 23.95 5.05 -19.94
CA GLU A 26 24.19 3.67 -20.35
C GLU A 26 24.80 3.55 -21.75
N THR A 27 24.73 4.61 -22.56
CA THR A 27 25.33 4.62 -23.91
C THR A 27 26.82 4.89 -23.88
N LEU A 28 27.39 5.25 -22.71
CA LEU A 28 28.81 5.50 -22.54
C LEU A 28 29.59 4.19 -22.35
N SER A 29 30.43 3.87 -23.31
CA SER A 29 31.37 2.75 -23.22
C SER A 29 32.59 3.13 -22.40
N VAL A 30 32.61 2.76 -21.13
CA VAL A 30 33.76 2.85 -20.21
C VAL A 30 33.87 1.56 -19.42
N THR A 31 35.09 1.21 -18.98
CA THR A 31 35.30 0.03 -18.13
C THR A 31 34.66 0.23 -16.77
N GLU A 32 34.22 -0.86 -16.15
CA GLU A 32 33.66 -0.83 -14.77
C GLU A 32 34.65 -0.26 -13.76
N ASP A 33 35.94 -0.52 -13.91
CA ASP A 33 37.01 0.04 -13.10
C ASP A 33 37.06 1.58 -13.18
N THR A 34 36.94 2.11 -14.40
CA THR A 34 36.89 3.56 -14.63
C THR A 34 35.61 4.18 -14.04
N ARG A 35 34.47 3.51 -14.17
CA ARG A 35 33.20 3.92 -13.59
C ARG A 35 33.29 3.97 -12.07
N HIS A 36 33.79 2.90 -11.45
CA HIS A 36 33.94 2.80 -10.01
C HIS A 36 34.90 3.87 -9.47
N ARG A 37 36.06 4.08 -10.12
CA ARG A 37 37.03 5.10 -9.76
C ARG A 37 36.45 6.50 -9.76
N ILE A 38 35.65 6.86 -10.76
CA ILE A 38 34.99 8.18 -10.84
C ILE A 38 34.00 8.36 -9.68
N LEU A 39 33.19 7.34 -9.35
CA LEU A 39 32.22 7.40 -8.27
C LEU A 39 32.89 7.52 -6.90
N THR A 40 33.94 6.75 -6.65
CA THR A 40 34.72 6.80 -5.41
C THR A 40 35.34 8.18 -5.19
N ILE A 41 36.01 8.73 -6.21
CA ILE A 41 36.58 10.07 -6.13
C ILE A 41 35.52 11.14 -5.88
N ALA A 42 34.35 11.05 -6.54
CA ALA A 42 33.27 11.99 -6.33
C ALA A 42 32.77 11.99 -4.88
N ASP A 43 32.67 10.81 -4.26
CA ASP A 43 32.26 10.67 -2.85
C ASP A 43 33.37 11.18 -1.90
N GLU A 44 34.64 10.85 -2.14
CA GLU A 44 35.78 11.26 -1.31
C GLU A 44 35.96 12.78 -1.24
N ILE A 45 35.77 13.48 -2.37
CA ILE A 45 35.89 14.96 -2.41
C ILE A 45 34.56 15.67 -2.09
N GLY A 46 33.53 14.94 -1.71
CA GLY A 46 32.22 15.49 -1.33
C GLY A 46 31.49 16.21 -2.48
N TYR A 47 31.59 15.69 -3.72
CA TYR A 47 30.93 16.28 -4.86
C TYR A 47 29.42 15.93 -4.85
N THR A 48 28.58 16.91 -4.50
CA THR A 48 27.13 16.73 -4.31
C THR A 48 26.28 17.22 -5.48
N LYS A 49 26.88 17.86 -6.49
CA LYS A 49 26.17 18.50 -7.60
C LYS A 49 25.39 17.52 -8.48
N HIS A 50 25.79 16.23 -8.55
CA HIS A 50 25.08 15.19 -9.27
C HIS A 50 23.77 14.76 -8.54
N LYS A 51 23.66 15.01 -7.24
CA LYS A 51 22.40 14.79 -6.47
C LYS A 51 21.35 15.88 -6.77
N THR A 52 21.77 17.00 -7.37
CA THR A 52 20.91 18.18 -7.60
C THR A 52 20.44 18.32 -9.06
N ILE A 53 21.06 17.63 -10.03
CA ILE A 53 20.79 17.84 -11.47
C ILE A 53 19.70 16.93 -12.02
N ASN A 54 19.24 15.91 -11.29
CA ASN A 54 18.04 15.15 -11.68
C ASN A 54 16.72 15.77 -11.20
N ASN A 55 16.73 17.03 -10.75
CA ASN A 55 15.55 17.88 -10.59
C ASN A 55 15.24 18.70 -11.86
N SER A 56 15.30 18.10 -13.06
CA SER A 56 14.27 18.44 -14.05
C SER A 56 12.96 18.07 -13.38
N LYS A 57 11.99 18.98 -13.26
CA LYS A 57 10.65 18.75 -12.75
C LYS A 57 10.09 17.43 -13.28
N LYS A 58 10.45 16.30 -12.68
CA LYS A 58 9.61 15.13 -12.71
C LYS A 58 8.38 15.59 -11.95
N GLU A 59 7.30 15.76 -12.64
CA GLU A 59 6.00 15.93 -12.01
C GLU A 59 5.92 14.80 -11.00
N LYS A 60 6.05 15.12 -9.72
CA LYS A 60 5.92 14.14 -8.68
C LYS A 60 4.45 13.81 -8.61
N TYR A 61 4.10 12.65 -9.10
CA TYR A 61 2.75 12.15 -8.98
C TYR A 61 2.41 11.92 -7.51
N GLN A 62 1.21 12.32 -7.14
CA GLN A 62 0.67 12.10 -5.80
C GLN A 62 -0.33 10.95 -5.81
N VAL A 63 -0.35 10.20 -4.72
CA VAL A 63 -1.38 9.20 -4.44
C VAL A 63 -2.06 9.57 -3.13
N ALA A 64 -3.38 9.61 -3.11
CA ALA A 64 -4.13 9.84 -1.90
C ALA A 64 -4.43 8.52 -1.18
N ILE A 65 -4.27 8.49 0.14
CA ILE A 65 -4.83 7.47 1.02
C ILE A 65 -6.05 8.09 1.68
N ILE A 66 -7.19 7.44 1.54
CA ILE A 66 -8.41 7.75 2.28
C ILE A 66 -8.70 6.56 3.19
N GLN A 67 -8.59 6.79 4.49
CA GLN A 67 -8.79 5.77 5.50
C GLN A 67 -10.17 5.93 6.14
N TRP A 68 -10.86 4.81 6.37
CA TRP A 68 -12.22 4.81 6.88
C TRP A 68 -12.31 5.19 8.36
N VAL A 69 -11.24 4.99 9.14
CA VAL A 69 -11.17 5.33 10.57
C VAL A 69 -10.45 6.64 10.79
N SER A 70 -10.66 7.26 11.95
CA SER A 70 -9.90 8.43 12.40
C SER A 70 -8.45 8.06 12.74
N GLU A 71 -7.57 9.05 12.77
CA GLU A 71 -6.17 8.85 13.16
C GLU A 71 -6.02 8.30 14.59
N GLU A 72 -6.90 8.70 15.51
CA GLU A 72 -6.93 8.20 16.87
C GLU A 72 -7.30 6.72 16.94
N HIS A 73 -8.35 6.32 16.22
CA HIS A 73 -8.76 4.90 16.16
C HIS A 73 -7.75 4.01 15.42
N GLU A 74 -6.98 4.54 14.49
CA GLU A 74 -5.92 3.77 13.85
C GLU A 74 -4.84 3.36 14.86
N LEU A 75 -4.54 4.19 15.86
CA LEU A 75 -3.54 3.86 16.89
C LEU A 75 -3.98 2.68 17.76
N ASP A 76 -5.28 2.48 17.90
CA ASP A 76 -5.86 1.35 18.63
C ASP A 76 -5.96 0.09 17.76
N ASP A 77 -5.90 0.23 16.43
CA ASP A 77 -5.98 -0.87 15.46
C ASP A 77 -4.68 -1.02 14.64
N ILE A 78 -3.76 -1.82 15.16
CA ILE A 78 -2.48 -2.15 14.53
C ILE A 78 -2.66 -2.75 13.11
N TYR A 79 -3.79 -3.35 12.79
CA TYR A 79 -4.03 -3.96 11.49
C TYR A 79 -4.05 -2.91 10.37
N TYR A 80 -4.89 -1.88 10.48
CA TYR A 80 -4.96 -0.82 9.48
C TYR A 80 -3.71 0.06 9.46
N TYR A 81 -3.12 0.29 10.61
CA TYR A 81 -1.83 0.97 10.72
C TYR A 81 -0.74 0.28 9.88
N ASN A 82 -0.60 -1.05 9.99
CA ASN A 82 0.40 -1.80 9.22
C ASN A 82 0.11 -1.82 7.72
N ILE A 83 -1.16 -1.88 7.31
CA ILE A 83 -1.55 -1.77 5.90
C ILE A 83 -1.09 -0.42 5.36
N ARG A 84 -1.39 0.68 6.05
CA ARG A 84 -0.99 2.02 5.63
C ARG A 84 0.53 2.16 5.54
N LEU A 85 1.26 1.71 6.55
CA LEU A 85 2.74 1.75 6.53
C LEU A 85 3.32 0.99 5.34
N GLY A 86 2.76 -0.17 5.02
CA GLY A 86 3.19 -0.95 3.86
C GLY A 86 2.98 -0.20 2.54
N ILE A 87 1.84 0.46 2.40
CA ILE A 87 1.51 1.30 1.24
C ILE A 87 2.46 2.50 1.15
N GLU A 88 2.66 3.23 2.24
CA GLU A 88 3.53 4.40 2.28
C GLU A 88 4.98 4.06 1.96
N LYS A 89 5.49 2.96 2.51
CA LYS A 89 6.82 2.45 2.18
C LYS A 89 6.95 2.18 0.68
N ARG A 90 5.97 1.51 0.08
CA ARG A 90 6.00 1.21 -1.35
C ARG A 90 5.86 2.45 -2.22
N ALA A 91 5.02 3.40 -1.84
CA ALA A 91 4.89 4.67 -2.53
C ALA A 91 6.21 5.46 -2.51
N TYR A 92 6.88 5.51 -1.36
CA TYR A 92 8.19 6.13 -1.23
C TYR A 92 9.25 5.48 -2.15
N GLU A 93 9.28 4.14 -2.21
CA GLU A 93 10.19 3.40 -3.11
C GLU A 93 9.93 3.71 -4.59
N LEU A 94 8.70 4.04 -4.94
CA LEU A 94 8.25 4.37 -6.30
C LEU A 94 8.29 5.88 -6.60
N ASP A 95 8.80 6.70 -5.67
CA ASP A 95 8.91 8.17 -5.80
C ASP A 95 7.55 8.89 -5.92
N TYR A 96 6.49 8.33 -5.28
CA TYR A 96 5.19 8.99 -5.13
C TYR A 96 5.14 9.83 -3.85
N GLU A 97 4.50 10.99 -3.92
CA GLU A 97 4.09 11.75 -2.74
C GLU A 97 2.72 11.25 -2.23
N MET A 98 2.54 11.24 -0.90
CA MET A 98 1.33 10.71 -0.29
C MET A 98 0.51 11.82 0.37
N LEU A 99 -0.77 11.89 0.01
CA LEU A 99 -1.78 12.67 0.74
C LEU A 99 -2.57 11.71 1.64
N ARG A 100 -2.87 12.13 2.87
CA ARG A 100 -3.58 11.29 3.86
C ARG A 100 -4.84 11.98 4.32
N PHE A 101 -5.92 11.21 4.34
CA PHE A 101 -7.23 11.61 4.84
C PHE A 101 -7.75 10.51 5.78
N PHE A 102 -8.03 10.88 7.01
CA PHE A 102 -8.54 9.98 8.04
C PHE A 102 -10.00 10.28 8.30
N ASN A 103 -10.88 9.30 8.09
CA ASN A 103 -12.33 9.43 8.21
C ASN A 103 -12.90 10.69 7.53
N ASP A 104 -12.22 11.16 6.51
CA ASP A 104 -12.59 12.34 5.74
C ASP A 104 -12.46 12.07 4.24
N ILE A 105 -13.49 12.40 3.48
CA ILE A 105 -13.50 12.30 2.02
C ILE A 105 -13.48 13.72 1.47
N PRO A 106 -12.35 14.16 0.88
CA PRO A 106 -12.23 15.52 0.36
C PRO A 106 -13.25 15.75 -0.77
N SER A 107 -13.68 17.00 -0.95
CA SER A 107 -14.62 17.36 -2.02
C SER A 107 -13.98 17.30 -3.43
N SER A 108 -12.66 17.44 -3.51
CA SER A 108 -11.88 17.35 -4.75
C SER A 108 -10.42 17.05 -4.43
N LEU A 109 -9.70 16.56 -5.44
CA LEU A 109 -8.24 16.35 -5.40
C LEU A 109 -7.60 17.05 -6.60
N GLY A 110 -6.38 17.54 -6.44
CA GLY A 110 -5.62 18.20 -7.50
C GLY A 110 -5.32 17.30 -8.71
N GLU A 111 -4.93 17.88 -9.82
CA GLU A 111 -4.60 17.12 -11.05
C GLU A 111 -3.38 16.23 -10.86
N GLU A 112 -2.44 16.62 -10.01
CA GLU A 112 -1.23 15.89 -9.64
C GLU A 112 -1.52 14.55 -8.93
N VAL A 113 -2.73 14.38 -8.36
CA VAL A 113 -3.16 13.13 -7.72
C VAL A 113 -3.61 12.14 -8.79
N VAL A 114 -2.83 11.09 -9.01
CA VAL A 114 -3.06 10.09 -10.06
C VAL A 114 -4.02 8.97 -9.65
N GLY A 115 -4.22 8.77 -8.35
CA GLY A 115 -5.12 7.73 -7.84
C GLY A 115 -5.35 7.82 -6.35
N VAL A 116 -6.34 7.06 -5.88
CA VAL A 116 -6.76 7.01 -4.48
C VAL A 116 -6.77 5.57 -3.99
N LEU A 117 -6.12 5.32 -2.87
CA LEU A 117 -6.17 4.07 -2.13
C LEU A 117 -7.16 4.23 -0.98
N CYS A 118 -8.27 3.51 -1.04
CA CYS A 118 -9.35 3.56 -0.04
C CYS A 118 -9.13 2.39 0.93
N ILE A 119 -8.67 2.67 2.14
CA ILE A 119 -8.32 1.63 3.13
C ILE A 119 -9.47 1.46 4.12
N GLY A 120 -10.01 0.26 4.22
CA GLY A 120 -11.05 -0.12 5.17
C GLY A 120 -12.43 -0.34 4.55
N LYS A 121 -13.48 -0.14 5.34
CA LYS A 121 -14.86 -0.49 5.02
C LYS A 121 -15.71 0.76 4.78
N PHE A 122 -16.14 0.94 3.55
CA PHE A 122 -16.92 2.10 3.14
C PHE A 122 -18.37 1.71 2.82
N SER A 123 -19.33 2.52 3.26
CA SER A 123 -20.72 2.38 2.86
C SER A 123 -20.90 2.73 1.38
N ARG A 124 -22.04 2.34 0.80
CA ARG A 124 -22.38 2.72 -0.59
C ARG A 124 -22.41 4.23 -0.78
N GLU A 125 -22.88 4.97 0.23
CA GLU A 125 -22.89 6.44 0.17
C GLU A 125 -21.47 7.02 0.16
N GLN A 126 -20.57 6.47 0.99
CA GLN A 126 -19.16 6.86 1.01
C GLN A 126 -18.47 6.53 -0.31
N ILE A 127 -18.72 5.35 -0.88
CA ILE A 127 -18.20 4.97 -2.20
C ILE A 127 -18.68 5.93 -3.28
N ALA A 128 -19.97 6.30 -3.28
CA ALA A 128 -20.49 7.30 -4.21
C ALA A 128 -19.85 8.69 -4.05
N LYS A 129 -19.43 9.07 -2.83
CA LYS A 129 -18.63 10.29 -2.60
C LYS A 129 -17.23 10.16 -3.17
N LEU A 130 -16.57 9.01 -2.99
CA LEU A 130 -15.24 8.71 -3.54
C LEU A 130 -15.24 8.76 -5.07
N GLU A 131 -16.27 8.22 -5.73
CA GLU A 131 -16.42 8.25 -7.19
C GLU A 131 -16.51 9.68 -7.75
N ARG A 132 -17.07 10.63 -6.99
CA ARG A 132 -17.15 12.05 -7.39
C ARG A 132 -15.79 12.71 -7.50
N LEU A 133 -14.74 12.15 -6.89
CA LEU A 133 -13.37 12.62 -7.03
C LEU A 133 -12.83 12.44 -8.46
N LYS A 134 -13.46 11.59 -9.28
CA LYS A 134 -13.08 11.29 -10.68
C LYS A 134 -11.63 10.85 -10.82
N LYS A 135 -11.13 10.11 -9.84
CA LYS A 135 -9.80 9.50 -9.82
C LYS A 135 -9.92 8.00 -9.89
N THR A 136 -8.85 7.31 -10.28
CA THR A 136 -8.79 5.85 -10.17
C THR A 136 -8.82 5.47 -8.70
N LEU A 137 -9.81 4.65 -8.30
CA LEU A 137 -9.97 4.14 -6.94
C LEU A 137 -9.48 2.70 -6.87
N VAL A 138 -8.74 2.37 -5.83
CA VAL A 138 -8.38 0.99 -5.47
C VAL A 138 -8.73 0.80 -4.01
N PHE A 139 -9.56 -0.19 -3.71
CA PHE A 139 -9.97 -0.49 -2.34
C PHE A 139 -9.03 -1.51 -1.70
N VAL A 140 -8.73 -1.32 -0.43
CA VAL A 140 -7.88 -2.21 0.36
C VAL A 140 -8.66 -2.68 1.57
N ASP A 141 -8.75 -3.99 1.75
CA ASP A 141 -9.53 -4.67 2.77
C ASP A 141 -11.06 -4.55 2.61
N SER A 142 -11.54 -4.22 1.41
CA SER A 142 -12.96 -4.19 1.07
C SER A 142 -13.17 -4.82 -0.29
N ASP A 143 -14.08 -5.80 -0.39
CA ASP A 143 -14.43 -6.43 -1.67
C ASP A 143 -15.44 -5.53 -2.41
N THR A 144 -14.95 -4.81 -3.39
CA THR A 144 -15.70 -3.84 -4.20
C THR A 144 -15.83 -4.26 -5.67
N LEU A 145 -15.43 -5.49 -6.02
CA LEU A 145 -15.48 -5.97 -7.42
C LEU A 145 -16.88 -5.88 -8.00
N ASN A 146 -17.91 -6.22 -7.22
CA ASN A 146 -19.31 -6.12 -7.64
C ASN A 146 -19.80 -4.68 -7.85
N GLN A 147 -19.03 -3.70 -7.40
CA GLN A 147 -19.30 -2.27 -7.57
C GLN A 147 -18.42 -1.66 -8.68
N GLY A 148 -17.65 -2.49 -9.39
CA GLY A 148 -16.82 -2.07 -10.52
C GLY A 148 -15.47 -1.49 -10.14
N HIS A 149 -15.03 -1.61 -8.88
CA HIS A 149 -13.75 -1.09 -8.42
C HIS A 149 -12.75 -2.22 -8.13
N PRO A 150 -11.48 -2.08 -8.54
CA PRO A 150 -10.43 -3.00 -8.16
C PRO A 150 -10.20 -2.95 -6.64
N CYS A 151 -9.92 -4.12 -6.06
CA CYS A 151 -9.65 -4.23 -4.64
C CYS A 151 -8.55 -5.25 -4.33
N VAL A 152 -7.95 -5.09 -3.14
CA VAL A 152 -7.01 -6.02 -2.54
C VAL A 152 -7.60 -6.46 -1.20
N THR A 153 -7.84 -7.74 -1.05
CA THR A 153 -8.44 -8.32 0.16
C THR A 153 -7.61 -9.49 0.69
N THR A 154 -7.77 -9.79 1.96
CA THR A 154 -7.21 -11.01 2.56
C THR A 154 -8.00 -12.23 2.08
N ASP A 155 -7.30 -13.33 1.81
CA ASP A 155 -7.91 -14.62 1.48
C ASP A 155 -8.47 -15.29 2.74
N PHE A 156 -9.60 -14.74 3.21
CA PHE A 156 -10.29 -15.26 4.40
C PHE A 156 -10.87 -16.65 4.18
N GLU A 157 -11.23 -17.00 2.95
CA GLU A 157 -11.82 -18.31 2.66
C GLU A 157 -10.82 -19.43 2.92
N ASN A 158 -9.65 -19.38 2.29
CA ASN A 158 -8.60 -20.37 2.52
C ASN A 158 -8.07 -20.34 3.96
N SER A 159 -7.99 -19.17 4.58
CA SER A 159 -7.52 -19.02 5.96
C SER A 159 -8.45 -19.74 6.96
N VAL A 160 -9.76 -19.50 6.84
CA VAL A 160 -10.78 -20.13 7.70
C VAL A 160 -10.84 -21.65 7.44
N GLN A 161 -10.85 -22.08 6.19
CA GLN A 161 -10.82 -23.50 5.84
C GLN A 161 -9.59 -24.21 6.42
N SER A 162 -8.43 -23.60 6.31
CA SER A 162 -7.18 -24.14 6.86
C SER A 162 -7.25 -24.30 8.37
N ALA A 163 -7.77 -23.28 9.08
CA ALA A 163 -7.96 -23.34 10.53
C ALA A 163 -8.94 -24.46 10.94
N LEU A 164 -10.08 -24.57 10.26
CA LEU A 164 -11.08 -25.60 10.53
C LEU A 164 -10.54 -27.00 10.23
N CYS A 165 -9.83 -27.18 9.11
CA CYS A 165 -9.17 -28.44 8.78
C CYS A 165 -8.11 -28.84 9.82
N TYR A 166 -7.34 -27.86 10.30
CA TYR A 166 -6.36 -28.10 11.37
C TYR A 166 -7.05 -28.60 12.65
N LEU A 167 -8.09 -27.90 13.12
CA LEU A 167 -8.83 -28.28 14.33
C LEU A 167 -9.47 -29.68 14.19
N LYS A 168 -10.03 -29.99 13.02
CA LYS A 168 -10.56 -31.35 12.76
C LYS A 168 -9.48 -32.43 12.85
N LYS A 169 -8.28 -32.18 12.31
CA LYS A 169 -7.14 -33.09 12.42
C LYS A 169 -6.68 -33.30 13.87
N GLN A 170 -6.88 -32.30 14.73
CA GLN A 170 -6.61 -32.42 16.17
C GLN A 170 -7.73 -33.13 16.96
N GLY A 171 -8.76 -33.63 16.27
CA GLY A 171 -9.86 -34.39 16.90
C GLY A 171 -11.01 -33.51 17.41
N CYS A 172 -10.99 -32.19 17.13
CA CYS A 172 -12.11 -31.30 17.49
C CYS A 172 -13.31 -31.59 16.60
N ASN A 173 -14.42 -32.06 17.19
CA ASN A 173 -15.65 -32.37 16.46
C ASN A 173 -16.65 -31.21 16.47
N ASN A 174 -16.72 -30.46 17.56
CA ASN A 174 -17.59 -29.32 17.75
C ASN A 174 -16.71 -28.06 17.71
N ILE A 175 -16.74 -27.35 16.60
CA ILE A 175 -15.92 -26.15 16.38
C ILE A 175 -16.89 -24.98 16.25
N GLY A 176 -16.85 -24.03 17.19
CA GLY A 176 -17.64 -22.82 17.16
C GLY A 176 -16.88 -21.64 16.56
N LEU A 177 -17.61 -20.58 16.22
CA LEU A 177 -17.10 -19.29 15.77
C LEU A 177 -17.55 -18.21 16.72
N LEU A 178 -16.59 -17.50 17.32
CA LEU A 178 -16.84 -16.26 18.02
C LEU A 178 -16.39 -15.12 17.08
N ILE A 179 -17.30 -14.19 16.79
CA ILE A 179 -17.05 -13.12 15.81
C ILE A 179 -17.72 -11.83 16.24
N GLY A 180 -17.08 -10.70 15.95
CA GLY A 180 -17.67 -9.40 16.15
C GLY A 180 -18.57 -8.97 15.00
N GLN A 181 -19.40 -7.98 15.26
CA GLN A 181 -20.21 -7.30 14.27
C GLN A 181 -19.79 -5.85 14.18
N GLU A 182 -19.44 -5.43 12.99
CA GLU A 182 -18.93 -4.10 12.68
C GLU A 182 -19.90 -3.33 11.80
N LYS A 183 -19.88 -2.00 11.91
CA LYS A 183 -20.65 -1.09 11.07
C LYS A 183 -19.71 -0.15 10.34
N THR A 184 -20.13 0.37 9.20
CA THR A 184 -19.43 1.47 8.54
C THR A 184 -19.39 2.71 9.45
N THR A 185 -18.40 3.56 9.28
CA THR A 185 -18.18 4.72 10.18
C THR A 185 -19.34 5.73 10.18
N ASP A 186 -20.12 5.76 9.10
CA ASP A 186 -21.39 6.51 9.01
C ASP A 186 -22.59 5.76 9.63
N ALA A 187 -22.35 4.56 10.19
CA ALA A 187 -23.32 3.68 10.82
C ALA A 187 -24.54 3.29 9.91
N THR A 188 -24.43 3.47 8.61
CA THR A 188 -25.51 3.19 7.67
C THR A 188 -25.59 1.72 7.25
N GLU A 189 -24.47 1.00 7.31
CA GLU A 189 -24.40 -0.40 6.88
C GLU A 189 -23.71 -1.28 7.91
N ILE A 190 -24.22 -2.52 8.05
CA ILE A 190 -23.53 -3.59 8.81
C ILE A 190 -22.56 -4.26 7.87
N ILE A 191 -21.32 -4.40 8.30
CA ILE A 191 -20.27 -5.05 7.53
C ILE A 191 -20.45 -6.56 7.62
N SER A 192 -20.61 -7.19 6.45
CA SER A 192 -20.64 -8.66 6.37
C SER A 192 -19.23 -9.22 6.47
N ASP A 193 -18.93 -9.88 7.58
CA ASP A 193 -17.61 -10.49 7.78
C ASP A 193 -17.42 -11.72 6.85
N PRO A 194 -16.42 -11.72 5.97
CA PRO A 194 -16.15 -12.84 5.07
C PRO A 194 -15.78 -14.12 5.81
N ARG A 195 -15.22 -14.03 7.03
CA ARG A 195 -14.87 -15.20 7.87
C ARG A 195 -16.13 -15.96 8.31
N LEU A 196 -17.22 -15.26 8.63
CA LEU A 196 -18.50 -15.86 8.96
C LEU A 196 -19.08 -16.63 7.77
N ARG A 197 -19.02 -16.05 6.58
CA ARG A 197 -19.46 -16.70 5.33
C ARG A 197 -18.65 -17.97 5.08
N SER A 198 -17.33 -17.89 5.18
CA SER A 198 -16.42 -19.04 4.96
C SER A 198 -16.65 -20.15 5.96
N TYR A 199 -16.84 -19.82 7.24
CA TYR A 199 -17.18 -20.82 8.28
C TYR A 199 -18.50 -21.52 7.98
N ARG A 200 -19.57 -20.76 7.66
CA ARG A 200 -20.87 -21.35 7.31
C ARG A 200 -20.77 -22.27 6.11
N ASN A 201 -20.14 -21.84 5.03
CA ASN A 201 -19.97 -22.63 3.81
C ASN A 201 -19.26 -23.95 4.09
N TYR A 202 -18.13 -23.89 4.81
CA TYR A 202 -17.38 -25.09 5.19
C TYR A 202 -18.22 -26.04 6.04
N CYS A 203 -18.89 -25.54 7.08
CA CYS A 203 -19.70 -26.37 7.97
C CYS A 203 -20.90 -26.99 7.24
N MET A 204 -21.56 -26.26 6.34
CA MET A 204 -22.66 -26.79 5.51
C MET A 204 -22.15 -27.86 4.57
N GLU A 205 -21.03 -27.65 3.88
CA GLU A 205 -20.42 -28.64 2.97
C GLU A 205 -20.07 -29.96 3.70
N LYS A 206 -19.59 -29.84 4.93
CA LYS A 206 -19.23 -31.01 5.76
C LYS A 206 -20.38 -31.60 6.57
N GLY A 207 -21.59 -31.04 6.48
CA GLY A 207 -22.77 -31.50 7.20
C GLY A 207 -22.67 -31.34 8.74
N ILE A 208 -21.89 -30.37 9.20
CA ILE A 208 -21.65 -30.09 10.62
C ILE A 208 -22.12 -28.68 11.04
N TYR A 209 -22.89 -28.03 10.20
CA TYR A 209 -23.38 -26.69 10.50
C TYR A 209 -24.45 -26.72 11.60
N ASP A 210 -24.19 -25.97 12.68
CA ASP A 210 -25.15 -25.68 13.73
C ASP A 210 -25.08 -24.19 14.08
N PRO A 211 -26.16 -23.42 13.93
CA PRO A 211 -26.17 -21.99 14.24
C PRO A 211 -25.88 -21.68 15.71
N LEU A 212 -26.08 -22.63 16.63
CA LEU A 212 -25.78 -22.46 18.05
C LEU A 212 -24.27 -22.33 18.33
N PHE A 213 -23.43 -22.76 17.39
CA PHE A 213 -21.98 -22.61 17.48
C PHE A 213 -21.47 -21.27 16.92
N ILE A 214 -22.34 -20.35 16.54
CA ILE A 214 -21.96 -18.99 16.12
C ILE A 214 -22.37 -18.03 17.22
N LEU A 215 -21.37 -17.41 17.83
CA LEU A 215 -21.57 -16.35 18.83
C LEU A 215 -21.11 -15.03 18.24
N THR A 216 -21.98 -14.02 18.26
CA THR A 216 -21.68 -12.67 17.81
C THR A 216 -21.62 -11.74 19.01
N GLY A 217 -20.55 -10.91 19.05
CA GLY A 217 -20.39 -9.84 20.03
C GLY A 217 -20.30 -8.49 19.35
N ASP A 218 -20.51 -7.42 20.10
CA ASP A 218 -20.19 -6.07 19.68
C ASP A 218 -18.72 -5.77 19.97
N PHE A 219 -18.09 -4.94 19.16
CA PHE A 219 -16.74 -4.42 19.37
C PHE A 219 -16.81 -3.06 20.06
#